data_c0135a1540cc92b0882489f98bc20688
#
_entry.id   c0135a1540cc92b0882489f98bc20688
#
_cell.length_a   1.000
_cell.length_b   1.000
_cell.length_c   1.000
_cell.angle_alpha   90.00
_cell.angle_beta   90.00
_cell.angle_gamma   90.00
#
_symmetry.space_group_name_H-M   'P 1'
#
loop_
_entity.id
_entity.type
_entity.pdbx_description
1 polymer ?
#
loop_
_entity_poly.entity_id
_entity_poly.type
_entity_poly.pdbx_seq_one_letter_code
_entity_poly.pdbx_strand_id
1 'polypeptide(L)'
;MITIPESDLVVHELCLGSNIFGGNASKEESHLVMDAYRSHGGNFIDTADMYNQWVEGHVGGESESVIGSWMASRGNRADMVIATKVSKMDRRPGLSAKNILAACEESLDRLQTDYIDLYYSHSDDESVSLEETLGAYAQLIAEGKVRYIAASNFTAARLRESIDFSNANNLPSYIAVQDLYNLIVREGYEKDLAPTVADLGITNLPYYGIARGFLSGKYRPGVTEVDSKRAAGAREHANDKNYAVLAAMDEISAAHNDAPLSAIALAWLRSQPTVSAPISSARTVAQLEEIVQVIHLTSNEVEKLNTLSA
;
A
#
# COMPACT_ATOMS: atom_id res chain seq x y z
N MET A 1 -0.96 -11.93 11.74
CA MET A 1 -2.24 -11.20 11.45
C MET A 1 -2.37 -10.05 12.44
N ILE A 2 -2.81 -8.90 11.98
CA ILE A 2 -3.03 -7.67 12.77
C ILE A 2 -4.43 -7.13 12.47
N THR A 3 -4.98 -6.35 13.39
CA THR A 3 -6.23 -5.63 13.15
C THR A 3 -5.93 -4.18 12.78
N ILE A 4 -6.52 -3.69 11.69
CA ILE A 4 -6.45 -2.26 11.34
C ILE A 4 -7.23 -1.47 12.41
N PRO A 5 -6.63 -0.44 13.03
CA PRO A 5 -7.32 0.39 14.03
C PRO A 5 -8.69 0.87 13.55
N GLU A 6 -9.61 1.10 14.47
CA GLU A 6 -10.98 1.59 14.19
C GLU A 6 -11.78 0.72 13.21
N SER A 7 -11.44 -0.58 13.09
CA SER A 7 -12.14 -1.51 12.19
C SER A 7 -12.12 -2.96 12.71
N ASP A 8 -12.89 -3.82 12.06
CA ASP A 8 -12.85 -5.28 12.23
C ASP A 8 -11.97 -5.98 11.16
N LEU A 9 -11.18 -5.21 10.39
CA LEU A 9 -10.32 -5.75 9.34
C LEU A 9 -9.10 -6.45 9.96
N VAL A 10 -9.11 -7.78 9.96
CA VAL A 10 -7.97 -8.61 10.37
C VAL A 10 -7.16 -8.97 9.13
N VAL A 11 -5.95 -8.46 9.02
CA VAL A 11 -5.13 -8.53 7.81
C VAL A 11 -3.76 -9.15 8.06
N HIS A 12 -3.14 -9.68 7.00
CA HIS A 12 -1.75 -10.10 7.03
C HIS A 12 -0.82 -8.89 7.23
N GLU A 13 0.32 -9.10 7.86
CA GLU A 13 1.32 -8.06 8.18
C GLU A 13 2.08 -7.51 6.96
N LEU A 14 1.80 -8.03 5.78
CA LEU A 14 2.16 -7.49 4.48
C LEU A 14 0.88 -7.21 3.69
N CYS A 15 0.72 -6.02 3.14
CA CYS A 15 -0.26 -5.74 2.11
C CYS A 15 0.34 -6.00 0.73
N LEU A 16 -0.26 -6.89 -0.07
CA LEU A 16 0.21 -7.17 -1.43
C LEU A 16 -0.23 -6.06 -2.38
N GLY A 17 0.73 -5.24 -2.82
CA GLY A 17 0.49 -4.20 -3.81
C GLY A 17 0.39 -4.77 -5.23
N SER A 18 -0.64 -4.37 -5.97
CA SER A 18 -0.99 -4.94 -7.26
C SER A 18 -0.76 -4.01 -8.47
N ASN A 19 -0.08 -2.88 -8.31
CA ASN A 19 0.12 -1.90 -9.38
C ASN A 19 0.90 -2.41 -10.61
N ILE A 20 1.33 -3.66 -10.58
CA ILE A 20 2.03 -4.36 -11.67
C ILE A 20 1.15 -5.43 -12.33
N PHE A 21 0.03 -5.82 -11.71
CA PHE A 21 -0.84 -6.89 -12.19
C PHE A 21 -1.63 -6.43 -13.42
N GLY A 22 -1.59 -7.24 -14.49
CA GLY A 22 -2.18 -6.88 -15.78
C GLY A 22 -1.35 -5.91 -16.61
N GLY A 23 -0.19 -5.48 -16.12
CA GLY A 23 0.76 -4.61 -16.84
C GLY A 23 2.14 -5.25 -16.93
N ASN A 24 2.94 -5.13 -15.88
CA ASN A 24 4.30 -5.70 -15.83
C ASN A 24 4.32 -7.20 -15.48
N ALA A 25 3.26 -7.71 -14.87
CA ALA A 25 2.98 -9.13 -14.69
C ALA A 25 1.70 -9.48 -15.46
N SER A 26 1.71 -10.56 -16.22
CA SER A 26 0.52 -11.06 -16.89
C SER A 26 -0.57 -11.46 -15.89
N LYS A 27 -1.78 -11.72 -16.38
CA LYS A 27 -2.87 -12.23 -15.56
C LYS A 27 -2.47 -13.55 -14.87
N GLU A 28 -1.87 -14.47 -15.62
CA GLU A 28 -1.45 -15.79 -15.16
C GLU A 28 -0.36 -15.68 -14.08
N GLU A 29 0.67 -14.87 -14.31
CA GLU A 29 1.72 -14.60 -13.33
C GLU A 29 1.15 -13.98 -12.05
N SER A 30 0.23 -13.02 -12.20
CA SER A 30 -0.43 -12.36 -11.08
C SER A 30 -1.27 -13.34 -10.25
N HIS A 31 -1.99 -14.26 -10.91
CA HIS A 31 -2.75 -15.32 -10.23
C HIS A 31 -1.83 -16.24 -9.42
N LEU A 32 -0.68 -16.65 -9.98
CA LEU A 32 0.30 -17.47 -9.26
C LEU A 32 0.86 -16.75 -8.02
N VAL A 33 1.13 -15.45 -8.13
CA VAL A 33 1.59 -14.63 -6.99
C VAL A 33 0.51 -14.54 -5.90
N MET A 34 -0.76 -14.32 -6.28
CA MET A 34 -1.87 -14.27 -5.32
C MET A 34 -2.15 -15.63 -4.69
N ASP A 35 -2.06 -16.74 -5.44
CA ASP A 35 -2.19 -18.10 -4.91
C ASP A 35 -1.07 -18.39 -3.89
N ALA A 36 0.17 -18.03 -4.20
CA ALA A 36 1.30 -18.16 -3.28
C ALA A 36 1.11 -17.28 -2.04
N TYR A 37 0.67 -16.02 -2.20
CA TYR A 37 0.36 -15.13 -1.07
C TYR A 37 -0.69 -15.73 -0.14
N ARG A 38 -1.76 -16.30 -0.68
CA ARG A 38 -2.77 -17.03 0.11
C ARG A 38 -2.19 -18.23 0.86
N SER A 39 -1.27 -18.99 0.26
CA SER A 39 -0.64 -20.14 0.92
C SER A 39 0.19 -19.76 2.14
N HIS A 40 0.67 -18.51 2.21
CA HIS A 40 1.32 -17.90 3.38
C HIS A 40 0.35 -17.24 4.37
N GLY A 41 -0.96 -17.44 4.21
CA GLY A 41 -1.98 -16.79 5.05
C GLY A 41 -2.27 -15.35 4.67
N GLY A 42 -1.77 -14.88 3.54
CA GLY A 42 -2.00 -13.53 3.03
C GLY A 42 -3.47 -13.33 2.63
N ASN A 43 -4.04 -12.18 2.99
CA ASN A 43 -5.43 -11.87 2.71
C ASN A 43 -5.68 -10.39 2.39
N PHE A 44 -4.64 -9.54 2.33
CA PHE A 44 -4.79 -8.11 2.13
C PHE A 44 -4.13 -7.67 0.82
N ILE A 45 -4.94 -7.20 -0.14
CA ILE A 45 -4.48 -6.75 -1.47
C ILE A 45 -4.87 -5.29 -1.67
N ASP A 46 -3.90 -4.47 -2.11
CA ASP A 46 -4.07 -3.07 -2.47
C ASP A 46 -4.02 -2.89 -3.99
N THR A 47 -5.04 -2.26 -4.55
CA THR A 47 -5.16 -1.87 -5.95
C THR A 47 -5.64 -0.43 -6.11
N ALA A 48 -5.98 0.02 -7.31
CA ALA A 48 -6.62 1.30 -7.60
C ALA A 48 -7.30 1.27 -8.98
N ASP A 49 -8.31 2.13 -9.16
CA ASP A 49 -9.03 2.31 -10.41
C ASP A 49 -8.12 2.74 -11.59
N MET A 50 -7.05 3.50 -11.30
CA MET A 50 -6.13 4.04 -12.31
C MET A 50 -4.94 3.13 -12.62
N TYR A 51 -4.76 2.00 -11.89
CA TYR A 51 -3.56 1.19 -12.09
C TYR A 51 -3.49 0.64 -13.51
N ASN A 52 -2.30 0.76 -14.08
CA ASN A 52 -1.89 0.46 -15.45
C ASN A 52 -2.38 1.43 -16.54
N GLN A 53 -3.09 2.53 -16.25
CA GLN A 53 -3.43 3.55 -17.27
C GLN A 53 -2.20 4.13 -18.00
N TRP A 54 -1.00 4.00 -17.42
CA TRP A 54 0.28 4.43 -18.01
C TRP A 54 0.88 3.43 -19.01
N VAL A 55 0.26 2.26 -19.17
CA VAL A 55 0.68 1.24 -20.13
C VAL A 55 -0.04 1.51 -21.46
N GLU A 56 0.70 1.52 -22.56
CA GLU A 56 0.13 1.77 -23.88
C GLU A 56 -1.00 0.79 -24.20
N GLY A 57 -2.15 1.32 -24.61
CA GLY A 57 -3.35 0.55 -24.90
C GLY A 57 -4.23 0.22 -23.70
N HIS A 58 -3.82 0.58 -22.48
CA HIS A 58 -4.62 0.40 -21.28
C HIS A 58 -5.41 1.67 -20.93
N VAL A 59 -6.47 1.49 -20.14
CA VAL A 59 -7.40 2.59 -19.76
C VAL A 59 -7.50 2.80 -18.24
N GLY A 60 -6.82 1.94 -17.45
CA GLY A 60 -6.92 1.86 -16.01
C GLY A 60 -7.96 0.81 -15.56
N GLY A 61 -7.72 0.21 -14.38
CA GLY A 61 -8.56 -0.84 -13.81
C GLY A 61 -8.14 -2.26 -14.21
N GLU A 62 -7.08 -2.43 -15.00
CA GLU A 62 -6.59 -3.75 -15.39
C GLU A 62 -6.18 -4.58 -14.17
N SER A 63 -5.58 -3.93 -13.16
CA SER A 63 -5.20 -4.59 -11.91
C SER A 63 -6.43 -5.09 -11.16
N GLU A 64 -7.48 -4.30 -11.03
CA GLU A 64 -8.76 -4.71 -10.41
C GLU A 64 -9.39 -5.88 -11.17
N SER A 65 -9.38 -5.85 -12.51
CA SER A 65 -9.91 -6.92 -13.36
C SER A 65 -9.15 -8.25 -13.17
N VAL A 66 -7.83 -8.19 -13.01
CA VAL A 66 -7.00 -9.37 -12.71
C VAL A 66 -7.36 -9.95 -11.35
N ILE A 67 -7.47 -9.11 -10.30
CA ILE A 67 -7.83 -9.52 -8.95
C ILE A 67 -9.26 -10.10 -8.93
N GLY A 68 -10.22 -9.44 -9.56
CA GLY A 68 -11.60 -9.91 -9.65
C GLY A 68 -11.70 -11.28 -10.31
N SER A 69 -11.02 -11.48 -11.45
CA SER A 69 -10.98 -12.77 -12.13
C SER A 69 -10.34 -13.87 -11.29
N TRP A 70 -9.32 -13.54 -10.47
CA TRP A 70 -8.70 -14.46 -9.53
C TRP A 70 -9.66 -14.84 -8.41
N MET A 71 -10.28 -13.87 -7.74
CA MET A 71 -11.24 -14.14 -6.66
C MET A 71 -12.41 -14.99 -7.14
N ALA A 72 -13.00 -14.66 -8.29
CA ALA A 72 -14.09 -15.42 -8.89
C ALA A 72 -13.69 -16.86 -9.22
N SER A 73 -12.48 -17.06 -9.77
CA SER A 73 -11.99 -18.41 -10.13
C SER A 73 -11.64 -19.27 -8.91
N ARG A 74 -11.35 -18.68 -7.75
CA ARG A 74 -11.01 -19.38 -6.49
C ARG A 74 -12.18 -19.44 -5.52
N GLY A 75 -13.24 -18.65 -5.71
CA GLY A 75 -14.38 -18.56 -4.81
C GLY A 75 -14.00 -18.05 -3.41
N ASN A 76 -13.00 -17.17 -3.32
CA ASN A 76 -12.36 -16.78 -2.06
C ASN A 76 -12.57 -15.32 -1.65
N ARG A 77 -13.52 -14.58 -2.27
CA ARG A 77 -13.76 -13.16 -1.97
C ARG A 77 -13.95 -12.89 -0.47
N ALA A 78 -14.69 -13.74 0.22
CA ALA A 78 -14.98 -13.58 1.65
C ALA A 78 -13.75 -13.74 2.56
N ASP A 79 -12.70 -14.39 2.07
CA ASP A 79 -11.43 -14.57 2.80
C ASP A 79 -10.44 -13.43 2.58
N MET A 80 -10.77 -12.49 1.70
CA MET A 80 -9.87 -11.42 1.27
C MET A 80 -10.33 -10.06 1.77
N VAL A 81 -9.38 -9.24 2.18
CA VAL A 81 -9.54 -7.79 2.38
C VAL A 81 -9.00 -7.08 1.15
N ILE A 82 -9.89 -6.42 0.42
CA ILE A 82 -9.54 -5.72 -0.83
C ILE A 82 -9.62 -4.22 -0.63
N ALA A 83 -8.49 -3.56 -0.86
CA ALA A 83 -8.41 -2.10 -0.89
C ALA A 83 -8.28 -1.60 -2.33
N THR A 84 -9.10 -0.62 -2.70
CA THR A 84 -8.96 0.11 -3.98
C THR A 84 -9.13 1.60 -3.78
N LYS A 85 -8.93 2.40 -4.84
CA LYS A 85 -8.78 3.86 -4.71
C LYS A 85 -9.47 4.59 -5.87
N VAL A 86 -9.92 5.83 -5.59
CA VAL A 86 -10.50 6.77 -6.56
C VAL A 86 -9.74 8.10 -6.51
N SER A 87 -9.82 8.90 -7.50
CA SER A 87 -9.42 10.30 -7.74
C SER A 87 -8.32 10.51 -8.78
N LYS A 88 -7.46 9.53 -9.05
CA LYS A 88 -6.30 9.70 -9.95
C LYS A 88 -6.47 9.12 -11.36
N MET A 89 -7.65 8.63 -11.70
CA MET A 89 -7.91 8.14 -13.06
C MET A 89 -8.03 9.33 -14.03
N ASP A 90 -7.19 9.35 -15.09
CA ASP A 90 -7.10 10.50 -16.01
C ASP A 90 -8.44 10.90 -16.65
N ARG A 91 -9.27 9.93 -17.01
CA ARG A 91 -10.57 10.17 -17.63
C ARG A 91 -11.65 10.70 -16.68
N ARG A 92 -11.42 10.62 -15.35
CA ARG A 92 -12.33 11.12 -14.30
C ARG A 92 -11.57 11.34 -12.99
N PRO A 93 -10.81 12.45 -12.91
CA PRO A 93 -10.08 12.79 -11.69
C PRO A 93 -10.98 13.38 -10.61
N GLY A 94 -10.45 13.43 -9.40
CA GLY A 94 -11.02 14.18 -8.27
C GLY A 94 -11.98 13.41 -7.40
N LEU A 95 -12.49 14.08 -6.36
CA LEU A 95 -13.30 13.52 -5.29
C LEU A 95 -14.72 14.05 -5.25
N SER A 96 -15.26 14.53 -6.38
CA SER A 96 -16.69 14.88 -6.44
C SER A 96 -17.58 13.65 -6.16
N ALA A 97 -18.73 13.86 -5.53
CA ALA A 97 -19.67 12.78 -5.24
C ALA A 97 -20.00 11.96 -6.48
N LYS A 98 -20.25 12.65 -7.61
CA LYS A 98 -20.51 11.98 -8.90
C LYS A 98 -19.37 11.03 -9.30
N ASN A 99 -18.09 11.45 -9.12
CA ASN A 99 -16.95 10.63 -9.48
C ASN A 99 -16.78 9.45 -8.51
N ILE A 100 -16.85 9.69 -7.19
CA ILE A 100 -16.72 8.65 -6.17
C ILE A 100 -17.74 7.53 -6.39
N LEU A 101 -19.02 7.88 -6.58
CA LEU A 101 -20.09 6.91 -6.79
C LEU A 101 -19.87 6.10 -8.08
N ALA A 102 -19.59 6.78 -9.20
CA ALA A 102 -19.35 6.11 -10.48
C ALA A 102 -18.08 5.24 -10.46
N ALA A 103 -17.01 5.71 -9.81
CA ALA A 103 -15.75 4.96 -9.65
C ALA A 103 -15.95 3.69 -8.85
N CYS A 104 -16.74 3.75 -7.77
CA CYS A 104 -17.04 2.60 -6.94
C CYS A 104 -17.76 1.51 -7.75
N GLU A 105 -18.83 1.86 -8.50
CA GLU A 105 -19.54 0.90 -9.35
C GLU A 105 -18.61 0.22 -10.36
N GLU A 106 -17.79 1.00 -11.07
CA GLU A 106 -16.84 0.43 -12.04
C GLU A 106 -15.76 -0.44 -11.37
N SER A 107 -15.32 -0.09 -10.15
CA SER A 107 -14.37 -0.92 -9.39
C SER A 107 -15.01 -2.22 -8.93
N LEU A 108 -16.27 -2.19 -8.45
CA LEU A 108 -17.02 -3.39 -8.08
C LEU A 108 -17.21 -4.33 -9.27
N ASP A 109 -17.56 -3.79 -10.45
CA ASP A 109 -17.69 -4.57 -11.68
C ASP A 109 -16.37 -5.25 -12.07
N ARG A 110 -15.24 -4.52 -12.05
CA ARG A 110 -13.91 -5.08 -12.37
C ARG A 110 -13.44 -6.09 -11.34
N LEU A 111 -13.67 -5.83 -10.05
CA LEU A 111 -13.35 -6.73 -8.95
C LEU A 111 -14.31 -7.92 -8.85
N GLN A 112 -15.43 -7.92 -9.58
CA GLN A 112 -16.46 -8.97 -9.59
C GLN A 112 -16.96 -9.27 -8.16
N THR A 113 -17.32 -8.22 -7.43
CA THR A 113 -17.75 -8.28 -6.03
C THR A 113 -18.78 -7.20 -5.73
N ASP A 114 -19.58 -7.41 -4.70
CA ASP A 114 -20.61 -6.47 -4.27
C ASP A 114 -20.10 -5.44 -3.25
N TYR A 115 -18.88 -5.60 -2.73
CA TYR A 115 -18.33 -4.70 -1.71
C TYR A 115 -16.82 -4.55 -1.79
N ILE A 116 -16.33 -3.40 -1.31
CA ILE A 116 -14.91 -3.03 -1.12
C ILE A 116 -14.67 -2.96 0.39
N ASP A 117 -13.59 -3.58 0.89
CA ASP A 117 -13.28 -3.55 2.32
C ASP A 117 -12.69 -2.21 2.75
N LEU A 118 -11.78 -1.62 1.94
CA LEU A 118 -11.15 -0.34 2.23
C LEU A 118 -11.08 0.53 0.97
N TYR A 119 -11.78 1.66 0.96
CA TYR A 119 -11.85 2.53 -0.20
C TYR A 119 -11.11 3.84 0.04
N TYR A 120 -10.05 4.09 -0.74
CA TYR A 120 -9.19 5.25 -0.57
C TYR A 120 -9.61 6.44 -1.41
N SER A 121 -9.53 7.64 -0.82
CA SER A 121 -9.20 8.86 -1.57
C SER A 121 -7.73 8.78 -1.98
N HIS A 122 -7.42 8.51 -3.26
CA HIS A 122 -6.05 8.27 -3.75
C HIS A 122 -5.15 9.51 -3.67
N SER A 123 -5.75 10.68 -3.69
CA SER A 123 -5.17 11.98 -3.35
C SER A 123 -6.28 12.90 -2.90
N ASP A 124 -5.92 13.94 -2.16
CA ASP A 124 -6.84 15.02 -1.84
C ASP A 124 -7.33 15.78 -3.08
N ASP A 125 -8.49 16.41 -2.95
CA ASP A 125 -9.09 17.30 -3.94
C ASP A 125 -9.71 18.51 -3.22
N GLU A 126 -8.89 19.54 -3.03
CA GLU A 126 -9.33 20.78 -2.33
C GLU A 126 -10.39 21.57 -3.11
N SER A 127 -10.65 21.22 -4.37
CA SER A 127 -11.73 21.85 -5.17
C SER A 127 -13.12 21.35 -4.81
N VAL A 128 -13.20 20.23 -4.06
CA VAL A 128 -14.44 19.62 -3.59
C VAL A 128 -14.54 19.76 -2.07
N SER A 129 -15.71 20.08 -1.56
CA SER A 129 -15.92 20.21 -0.11
C SER A 129 -15.83 18.85 0.58
N LEU A 130 -15.39 18.85 1.86
CA LEU A 130 -15.39 17.63 2.68
C LEU A 130 -16.80 17.06 2.86
N GLU A 131 -17.83 17.93 2.94
CA GLU A 131 -19.22 17.52 3.03
C GLU A 131 -19.63 16.68 1.81
N GLU A 132 -19.28 17.12 0.59
CA GLU A 132 -19.58 16.37 -0.63
C GLU A 132 -18.83 15.04 -0.69
N THR A 133 -17.51 15.07 -0.46
CA THR A 133 -16.65 13.87 -0.52
C THR A 133 -17.07 12.83 0.52
N LEU A 134 -17.17 13.23 1.79
CA LEU A 134 -17.51 12.31 2.89
C LEU A 134 -18.97 11.88 2.85
N GLY A 135 -19.88 12.75 2.35
CA GLY A 135 -21.27 12.41 2.09
C GLY A 135 -21.41 11.30 1.04
N ALA A 136 -20.61 11.34 -0.03
CA ALA A 136 -20.59 10.26 -1.03
C ALA A 136 -20.09 8.92 -0.44
N TYR A 137 -19.06 8.94 0.39
CA TYR A 137 -18.63 7.74 1.10
C TYR A 137 -19.67 7.23 2.08
N ALA A 138 -20.37 8.13 2.80
CA ALA A 138 -21.45 7.74 3.69
C ALA A 138 -22.58 7.02 2.94
N GLN A 139 -22.93 7.47 1.74
CA GLN A 139 -23.89 6.80 0.87
C GLN A 139 -23.42 5.37 0.51
N LEU A 140 -22.17 5.22 0.04
CA LEU A 140 -21.62 3.91 -0.33
C LEU A 140 -21.58 2.92 0.84
N ILE A 141 -21.26 3.42 2.05
CA ILE A 141 -21.27 2.60 3.27
C ILE A 141 -22.71 2.19 3.62
N ALA A 142 -23.67 3.12 3.55
CA ALA A 142 -25.07 2.83 3.82
C ALA A 142 -25.67 1.83 2.81
N GLU A 143 -25.19 1.84 1.56
CA GLU A 143 -25.53 0.87 0.52
C GLU A 143 -24.83 -0.49 0.69
N GLY A 144 -23.90 -0.62 1.64
CA GLY A 144 -23.10 -1.82 1.86
C GLY A 144 -22.02 -2.08 0.81
N LYS A 145 -21.75 -1.12 -0.08
CA LYS A 145 -20.73 -1.22 -1.14
C LYS A 145 -19.31 -0.96 -0.67
N VAL A 146 -19.14 -0.23 0.42
CA VAL A 146 -17.86 0.09 1.05
C VAL A 146 -17.97 -0.18 2.54
N ARG A 147 -16.97 -0.84 3.14
CA ARG A 147 -16.95 -1.09 4.59
C ARG A 147 -16.25 0.04 5.33
N TYR A 148 -15.07 0.42 4.88
CA TYR A 148 -14.23 1.45 5.51
C TYR A 148 -13.60 2.36 4.46
N ILE A 149 -13.25 3.59 4.86
CA ILE A 149 -12.56 4.56 4.00
C ILE A 149 -11.18 4.90 4.56
N ALA A 150 -10.28 5.29 3.65
CA ALA A 150 -8.94 5.73 4.01
C ALA A 150 -8.46 6.86 3.07
N ALA A 151 -7.44 7.60 3.51
CA ALA A 151 -6.81 8.67 2.73
C ALA A 151 -5.47 8.21 2.16
N SER A 152 -5.03 8.78 1.04
CA SER A 152 -3.69 8.57 0.50
C SER A 152 -3.15 9.89 -0.04
N ASN A 153 -1.86 10.17 0.19
CA ASN A 153 -1.21 11.41 -0.24
C ASN A 153 -1.92 12.69 0.27
N PHE A 154 -2.38 12.67 1.50
CA PHE A 154 -2.94 13.82 2.20
C PHE A 154 -1.86 14.50 3.03
N THR A 155 -1.93 15.83 3.17
CA THR A 155 -1.14 16.54 4.18
C THR A 155 -1.67 16.21 5.58
N ALA A 156 -0.81 16.33 6.60
CA ALA A 156 -1.21 16.15 8.00
C ALA A 156 -2.37 17.06 8.40
N ALA A 157 -2.34 18.33 7.97
CA ALA A 157 -3.40 19.30 8.24
C ALA A 157 -4.73 18.88 7.60
N ARG A 158 -4.70 18.46 6.34
CA ARG A 158 -5.91 18.06 5.61
C ARG A 158 -6.50 16.74 6.12
N LEU A 159 -5.66 15.80 6.51
CA LEU A 159 -6.10 14.56 7.13
C LEU A 159 -6.84 14.84 8.45
N ARG A 160 -6.27 15.68 9.31
CA ARG A 160 -6.91 16.10 10.57
C ARG A 160 -8.22 16.83 10.32
N GLU A 161 -8.23 17.84 9.43
CA GLU A 161 -9.44 18.57 9.07
C GLU A 161 -10.56 17.61 8.61
N SER A 162 -10.22 16.62 7.78
CA SER A 162 -11.20 15.64 7.27
C SER A 162 -11.79 14.78 8.39
N ILE A 163 -10.96 14.31 9.33
CA ILE A 163 -11.41 13.48 10.45
C ILE A 163 -12.21 14.31 11.47
N ASP A 164 -11.77 15.54 11.77
CA ASP A 164 -12.50 16.45 12.66
C ASP A 164 -13.87 16.81 12.06
N PHE A 165 -13.93 17.05 10.75
CA PHE A 165 -15.19 17.30 10.03
C PHE A 165 -16.13 16.08 10.09
N SER A 166 -15.59 14.88 9.85
CA SER A 166 -16.35 13.62 9.96
C SER A 166 -16.99 13.48 11.33
N ASN A 167 -16.19 13.65 12.39
CA ASN A 167 -16.62 13.51 13.78
C ASN A 167 -17.70 14.55 14.15
N ALA A 168 -17.51 15.80 13.72
CA ALA A 168 -18.46 16.89 14.01
C ALA A 168 -19.82 16.71 13.30
N ASN A 169 -19.85 15.99 12.17
CA ASN A 169 -21.04 15.83 11.33
C ASN A 169 -21.61 14.40 11.31
N ASN A 170 -21.10 13.49 12.16
CA ASN A 170 -21.46 12.07 12.19
C ASN A 170 -21.34 11.39 10.82
N LEU A 171 -20.29 11.72 10.08
CA LEU A 171 -19.94 11.10 8.81
C LEU A 171 -18.86 10.01 9.03
N PRO A 172 -18.69 9.07 8.08
CA PRO A 172 -17.61 8.09 8.16
C PRO A 172 -16.25 8.78 8.17
N SER A 173 -15.32 8.26 8.97
CA SER A 173 -13.99 8.79 9.16
C SER A 173 -12.95 7.92 8.46
N TYR A 174 -11.84 8.52 8.00
CA TYR A 174 -10.68 7.79 7.51
C TYR A 174 -10.03 7.01 8.67
N ILE A 175 -9.91 5.68 8.52
CA ILE A 175 -9.31 4.79 9.52
C ILE A 175 -7.82 4.55 9.29
N ALA A 176 -7.31 4.92 8.12
CA ALA A 176 -5.91 4.75 7.75
C ALA A 176 -5.47 5.84 6.78
N VAL A 177 -4.16 6.06 6.72
CA VAL A 177 -3.51 6.80 5.64
C VAL A 177 -2.58 5.86 4.86
N GLN A 178 -2.41 6.12 3.57
CA GLN A 178 -1.43 5.45 2.73
C GLN A 178 -0.47 6.50 2.17
N ASP A 179 0.78 6.49 2.66
CA ASP A 179 1.77 7.50 2.24
C ASP A 179 3.14 6.87 1.97
N LEU A 180 4.01 7.64 1.30
CA LEU A 180 5.38 7.24 1.01
C LEU A 180 6.19 7.17 2.31
N TYR A 181 6.59 5.96 2.70
CA TYR A 181 7.46 5.77 3.84
C TYR A 181 8.25 4.47 3.72
N ASN A 182 9.56 4.55 3.92
CA ASN A 182 10.46 3.41 3.97
C ASN A 182 11.76 3.78 4.69
N LEU A 183 12.62 2.79 4.91
CA LEU A 183 13.85 2.94 5.67
C LEU A 183 14.79 4.07 5.20
N ILE A 184 14.75 4.46 3.93
CA ILE A 184 15.62 5.51 3.35
C ILE A 184 14.87 6.75 2.84
N VAL A 185 13.53 6.77 2.96
CA VAL A 185 12.68 7.93 2.66
C VAL A 185 11.77 8.14 3.87
N ARG A 186 12.22 8.94 4.84
CA ARG A 186 11.63 9.05 6.17
C ARG A 186 11.04 10.41 6.47
N GLU A 187 11.79 11.48 6.18
CA GLU A 187 11.52 12.84 6.64
C GLU A 187 10.10 13.32 6.30
N GLY A 188 9.65 13.07 5.06
CA GLY A 188 8.34 13.52 4.60
C GLY A 188 7.16 12.97 5.41
N TYR A 189 7.28 11.73 5.88
CA TYR A 189 6.26 11.13 6.73
C TYR A 189 6.46 11.45 8.21
N GLU A 190 7.69 11.27 8.73
CA GLU A 190 7.99 11.33 10.15
C GLU A 190 7.82 12.72 10.76
N LYS A 191 8.03 13.77 9.96
CA LYS A 191 8.03 15.15 10.45
C LYS A 191 6.65 15.64 10.88
N ASP A 192 5.65 15.45 10.04
CA ASP A 192 4.32 16.05 10.24
C ASP A 192 3.20 15.01 10.25
N LEU A 193 3.27 14.00 9.36
CA LEU A 193 2.17 13.05 9.19
C LEU A 193 2.17 11.97 10.28
N ALA A 194 3.32 11.40 10.65
CA ALA A 194 3.39 10.36 11.66
C ALA A 194 2.88 10.82 13.06
N PRO A 195 3.25 12.01 13.58
CA PRO A 195 2.66 12.53 14.81
C PRO A 195 1.14 12.70 14.72
N THR A 196 0.64 13.15 13.57
CA THR A 196 -0.80 13.32 13.33
C THR A 196 -1.54 11.97 13.29
N VAL A 197 -0.97 10.97 12.63
CA VAL A 197 -1.50 9.60 12.57
C VAL A 197 -1.58 8.99 13.97
N ALA A 198 -0.53 9.15 14.77
CA ALA A 198 -0.49 8.68 16.16
C ALA A 198 -1.56 9.36 17.04
N ASP A 199 -1.69 10.68 16.93
CA ASP A 199 -2.65 11.47 17.71
C ASP A 199 -4.12 11.16 17.33
N LEU A 200 -4.37 10.86 16.05
CA LEU A 200 -5.68 10.47 15.57
C LEU A 200 -6.03 8.99 15.86
N GLY A 201 -5.10 8.18 16.36
CA GLY A 201 -5.31 6.76 16.63
C GLY A 201 -5.51 5.88 15.40
N ILE A 202 -5.13 6.36 14.22
CA ILE A 202 -5.21 5.63 12.95
C ILE A 202 -3.84 5.05 12.57
N THR A 203 -3.71 4.42 11.40
CA THR A 203 -2.46 3.79 10.96
C THR A 203 -2.02 4.24 9.58
N ASN A 204 -0.72 4.11 9.29
CA ASN A 204 -0.17 4.19 7.93
C ASN A 204 -0.02 2.79 7.32
N LEU A 205 -0.41 2.66 6.07
CA LEU A 205 -0.18 1.52 5.18
C LEU A 205 0.80 1.96 4.08
N PRO A 206 2.10 2.06 4.37
CA PRO A 206 3.04 2.77 3.51
C PRO A 206 3.30 2.05 2.20
N TYR A 207 3.33 2.82 1.10
CA TYR A 207 3.75 2.31 -0.20
C TYR A 207 5.25 2.54 -0.45
N TYR A 208 5.81 1.82 -1.43
CA TYR A 208 7.25 1.75 -1.72
C TYR A 208 8.10 1.28 -0.53
N GLY A 209 7.60 0.35 0.28
CA GLY A 209 8.26 -0.17 1.48
C GLY A 209 9.68 -0.70 1.25
N ILE A 210 10.03 -1.12 0.03
CA ILE A 210 11.39 -1.53 -0.37
C ILE A 210 12.07 -0.52 -1.32
N ALA A 211 11.69 0.76 -1.27
CA ALA A 211 12.29 1.85 -2.04
C ALA A 211 12.46 1.52 -3.54
N ARG A 212 11.36 1.16 -4.22
CA ARG A 212 11.35 0.73 -5.64
C ARG A 212 12.27 -0.46 -5.95
N GLY A 213 12.64 -1.22 -4.93
CA GLY A 213 13.52 -2.38 -5.03
C GLY A 213 14.98 -2.09 -4.63
N PHE A 214 15.36 -0.87 -4.27
CA PHE A 214 16.71 -0.56 -3.78
C PHE A 214 17.06 -1.38 -2.53
N LEU A 215 16.15 -1.45 -1.58
CA LEU A 215 16.32 -2.16 -0.32
C LEU A 215 16.28 -3.71 -0.45
N SER A 216 16.13 -4.25 -1.67
CA SER A 216 16.33 -5.68 -1.91
C SER A 216 17.83 -6.07 -2.00
N GLY A 217 18.74 -5.07 -1.97
CA GLY A 217 20.17 -5.29 -1.96
C GLY A 217 20.82 -5.60 -3.30
N LYS A 218 20.07 -5.64 -4.41
CA LYS A 218 20.64 -5.92 -5.75
C LYS A 218 21.33 -4.71 -6.40
N TYR A 219 21.13 -3.51 -5.85
CA TYR A 219 21.77 -2.28 -6.31
C TYR A 219 22.95 -1.95 -5.39
N ARG A 220 24.16 -2.38 -5.78
CA ARG A 220 25.40 -2.21 -5.00
C ARG A 220 26.38 -1.30 -5.72
N PRO A 221 27.38 -0.72 -5.02
CA PRO A 221 28.48 -0.03 -5.68
C PRO A 221 29.12 -0.90 -6.76
N GLY A 222 29.31 -0.34 -7.96
CA GLY A 222 29.89 -1.06 -9.10
C GLY A 222 28.95 -1.98 -9.89
N VAL A 223 27.71 -2.20 -9.43
CA VAL A 223 26.69 -2.95 -10.18
C VAL A 223 26.00 -2.02 -11.18
N THR A 224 26.29 -2.17 -12.47
CA THR A 224 25.78 -1.30 -13.54
C THR A 224 24.50 -1.84 -14.17
N GLU A 225 24.27 -3.14 -14.16
CA GLU A 225 23.13 -3.78 -14.80
C GLU A 225 22.28 -4.55 -13.76
N VAL A 226 20.99 -4.24 -13.72
CA VAL A 226 19.99 -4.96 -12.92
C VAL A 226 18.76 -5.12 -13.81
N ASP A 227 18.35 -6.37 -14.03
CA ASP A 227 17.12 -6.66 -14.78
C ASP A 227 15.88 -6.25 -13.96
N SER A 228 15.48 -5.00 -14.12
CA SER A 228 14.30 -4.43 -13.47
C SER A 228 13.78 -3.22 -14.23
N LYS A 229 12.49 -3.21 -14.54
CA LYS A 229 11.82 -2.02 -15.10
C LYS A 229 11.86 -0.81 -14.16
N ARG A 230 12.10 -1.03 -12.86
CA ARG A 230 12.22 0.02 -11.84
C ARG A 230 13.68 0.43 -11.56
N ALA A 231 14.66 -0.09 -12.33
CA ALA A 231 16.08 0.13 -12.07
C ALA A 231 16.45 1.63 -12.03
N ALA A 232 15.91 2.46 -12.90
CA ALA A 232 16.16 3.91 -12.91
C ALA A 232 15.75 4.54 -11.58
N GLY A 233 14.50 4.37 -11.15
CA GLY A 233 14.01 4.94 -9.91
C GLY A 233 14.64 4.34 -8.64
N ALA A 234 15.08 3.07 -8.67
CA ALA A 234 15.83 2.49 -7.55
C ALA A 234 17.24 3.11 -7.44
N ARG A 235 17.89 3.40 -8.57
CA ARG A 235 19.23 4.01 -8.60
C ARG A 235 19.26 5.47 -8.12
N GLU A 236 18.14 6.18 -8.12
CA GLU A 236 18.04 7.52 -7.51
C GLU A 236 18.40 7.49 -6.01
N HIS A 237 18.26 6.34 -5.36
CA HIS A 237 18.64 6.12 -3.96
C HIS A 237 20.12 5.73 -3.77
N ALA A 238 20.90 5.56 -4.84
CA ALA A 238 22.28 5.09 -4.78
C ALA A 238 23.22 6.22 -4.28
N ASN A 239 23.61 6.17 -3.02
CA ASN A 239 24.56 7.06 -2.37
C ASN A 239 25.23 6.34 -1.18
N ASP A 240 26.32 6.93 -0.66
CA ASP A 240 27.13 6.31 0.41
C ASP A 240 26.31 6.05 1.68
N LYS A 241 25.41 6.97 2.07
CA LYS A 241 24.50 6.79 3.22
C LYS A 241 23.62 5.54 3.05
N ASN A 242 22.94 5.43 1.93
CA ASN A 242 22.03 4.32 1.68
C ASN A 242 22.78 2.99 1.47
N TYR A 243 24.02 3.03 0.97
CA TYR A 243 24.90 1.84 0.95
C TYR A 243 25.32 1.39 2.35
N ALA A 244 25.55 2.33 3.28
CA ALA A 244 25.79 1.99 4.68
C ALA A 244 24.55 1.33 5.34
N VAL A 245 23.35 1.80 4.99
CA VAL A 245 22.11 1.13 5.41
C VAL A 245 22.04 -0.30 4.87
N LEU A 246 22.34 -0.52 3.58
CA LEU A 246 22.36 -1.88 3.01
C LEU A 246 23.39 -2.78 3.69
N ALA A 247 24.58 -2.26 4.05
CA ALA A 247 25.59 -3.02 4.77
C ALA A 247 25.11 -3.45 6.17
N ALA A 248 24.43 -2.56 6.89
CA ALA A 248 23.82 -2.90 8.17
C ALA A 248 22.69 -3.93 8.02
N MET A 249 21.91 -3.86 6.94
CA MET A 249 20.88 -4.86 6.62
C MET A 249 21.50 -6.23 6.30
N ASP A 250 22.69 -6.29 5.66
CA ASP A 250 23.42 -7.55 5.43
C ASP A 250 23.82 -8.21 6.75
N GLU A 251 24.32 -7.44 7.72
CA GLU A 251 24.66 -7.97 9.05
C GLU A 251 23.41 -8.50 9.79
N ILE A 252 22.30 -7.79 9.70
CA ILE A 252 21.01 -8.22 10.28
C ILE A 252 20.51 -9.48 9.57
N SER A 253 20.59 -9.54 8.24
CA SER A 253 20.23 -10.71 7.46
C SER A 253 20.97 -11.97 7.95
N ALA A 254 22.29 -11.88 8.12
CA ALA A 254 23.10 -12.97 8.62
C ALA A 254 22.71 -13.44 10.04
N ALA A 255 22.24 -12.50 10.90
CA ALA A 255 21.74 -12.82 12.23
C ALA A 255 20.34 -13.47 12.20
N HIS A 256 19.60 -13.31 11.11
CA HIS A 256 18.25 -13.85 10.88
C HIS A 256 18.23 -14.97 9.83
N ASN A 257 19.21 -15.86 9.83
CA ASN A 257 19.33 -17.04 8.94
C ASN A 257 19.32 -16.66 7.45
N ASP A 258 20.10 -15.65 7.07
CA ASP A 258 20.21 -15.12 5.71
C ASP A 258 18.87 -14.65 5.13
N ALA A 259 18.04 -14.05 5.97
CA ALA A 259 16.74 -13.50 5.57
C ALA A 259 16.89 -12.47 4.44
N PRO A 260 15.99 -12.45 3.44
CA PRO A 260 16.05 -11.47 2.35
C PRO A 260 16.06 -10.03 2.85
N LEU A 261 16.88 -9.17 2.26
CA LEU A 261 16.95 -7.75 2.66
C LEU A 261 15.60 -7.03 2.50
N SER A 262 14.81 -7.41 1.50
CA SER A 262 13.43 -6.93 1.34
C SER A 262 12.56 -7.24 2.57
N ALA A 263 12.71 -8.43 3.18
CA ALA A 263 12.01 -8.79 4.41
C ALA A 263 12.51 -7.97 5.61
N ILE A 264 13.81 -7.68 5.71
CA ILE A 264 14.40 -6.81 6.75
C ILE A 264 13.85 -5.38 6.62
N ALA A 265 13.78 -4.82 5.41
CA ALA A 265 13.22 -3.49 5.17
C ALA A 265 11.75 -3.39 5.60
N LEU A 266 10.95 -4.41 5.28
CA LEU A 266 9.54 -4.48 5.68
C LEU A 266 9.38 -4.73 7.19
N ALA A 267 10.28 -5.49 7.82
CA ALA A 267 10.33 -5.70 9.25
C ALA A 267 10.60 -4.39 10.00
N TRP A 268 11.53 -3.55 9.49
CA TRP A 268 11.77 -2.22 10.03
C TRP A 268 10.51 -1.35 9.96
N LEU A 269 9.76 -1.35 8.84
CA LEU A 269 8.50 -0.62 8.73
C LEU A 269 7.49 -1.10 9.77
N ARG A 270 7.32 -2.42 9.95
CA ARG A 270 6.41 -2.98 10.96
C ARG A 270 6.82 -2.64 12.40
N SER A 271 8.08 -2.31 12.65
CA SER A 271 8.53 -1.87 13.97
C SER A 271 8.19 -0.40 14.28
N GLN A 272 7.69 0.36 13.30
CA GLN A 272 7.33 1.77 13.50
C GLN A 272 5.92 1.87 14.13
N PRO A 273 5.73 2.68 15.18
CA PRO A 273 4.49 2.69 15.99
C PRO A 273 3.21 3.01 15.20
N THR A 274 3.34 3.75 14.10
CA THR A 274 2.20 4.20 13.28
C THR A 274 1.97 3.35 12.03
N VAL A 275 2.69 2.23 11.87
CA VAL A 275 2.60 1.36 10.69
C VAL A 275 1.95 0.03 11.04
N SER A 276 0.92 -0.35 10.29
CA SER A 276 0.30 -1.68 10.41
C SER A 276 0.86 -2.66 9.37
N ALA A 277 0.49 -2.52 8.11
CA ALA A 277 0.89 -3.44 7.04
C ALA A 277 1.54 -2.67 5.89
N PRO A 278 2.87 -2.71 5.74
CA PRO A 278 3.54 -2.09 4.61
C PRO A 278 3.13 -2.75 3.29
N ILE A 279 3.01 -1.94 2.23
CA ILE A 279 2.65 -2.38 0.90
C ILE A 279 3.91 -2.72 0.10
N SER A 280 3.96 -3.93 -0.42
CA SER A 280 5.00 -4.33 -1.38
C SER A 280 4.40 -5.20 -2.49
N SER A 281 4.96 -5.08 -3.70
CA SER A 281 4.53 -5.82 -4.89
C SER A 281 5.55 -6.87 -5.26
N ALA A 282 5.08 -8.01 -5.78
CA ALA A 282 5.90 -9.07 -6.35
C ALA A 282 5.41 -9.41 -7.76
N ARG A 283 6.32 -9.50 -8.73
CA ARG A 283 6.03 -9.92 -10.11
C ARG A 283 6.03 -11.44 -10.27
N THR A 284 6.79 -12.13 -9.44
CA THR A 284 6.96 -13.59 -9.47
C THR A 284 6.76 -14.17 -8.07
N VAL A 285 6.48 -15.46 -8.01
CA VAL A 285 6.40 -16.19 -6.74
C VAL A 285 7.71 -16.08 -5.96
N ALA A 286 8.87 -16.18 -6.62
CA ALA A 286 10.17 -16.04 -5.97
C ALA A 286 10.33 -14.67 -5.28
N GLN A 287 9.87 -13.58 -5.90
CA GLN A 287 9.87 -12.26 -5.26
C GLN A 287 8.87 -12.15 -4.11
N LEU A 288 7.74 -12.85 -4.20
CA LEU A 288 6.79 -12.92 -3.09
C LEU A 288 7.41 -13.62 -1.89
N GLU A 289 8.08 -14.75 -2.09
CA GLU A 289 8.76 -15.50 -1.04
C GLU A 289 9.80 -14.65 -0.27
N GLU A 290 10.40 -13.65 -0.92
CA GLU A 290 11.30 -12.71 -0.25
C GLU A 290 10.56 -11.71 0.64
N ILE A 291 9.40 -11.20 0.24
CA ILE A 291 8.69 -10.10 0.93
C ILE A 291 7.63 -10.57 1.92
N VAL A 292 7.13 -11.79 1.78
CA VAL A 292 6.05 -12.32 2.63
C VAL A 292 6.54 -12.78 4.00
N GLN A 293 7.87 -12.95 4.16
CA GLN A 293 8.48 -13.39 5.42
C GLN A 293 8.25 -12.36 6.52
N VAL A 294 7.67 -12.79 7.63
CA VAL A 294 7.49 -11.96 8.82
C VAL A 294 8.70 -12.14 9.74
N ILE A 295 9.53 -11.12 9.80
CA ILE A 295 10.73 -11.06 10.63
C ILE A 295 10.50 -10.03 11.74
N HIS A 296 10.96 -10.32 12.94
CA HIS A 296 10.92 -9.39 14.07
C HIS A 296 12.33 -8.94 14.40
N LEU A 297 12.60 -7.64 14.20
CA LEU A 297 13.87 -7.03 14.55
C LEU A 297 13.96 -6.78 16.05
N THR A 298 15.14 -6.95 16.63
CA THR A 298 15.43 -6.52 17.98
C THR A 298 15.48 -4.99 18.07
N SER A 299 15.29 -4.43 19.27
CA SER A 299 15.38 -2.98 19.49
C SER A 299 16.73 -2.40 19.06
N ASN A 300 17.83 -3.13 19.25
CA ASN A 300 19.16 -2.70 18.83
C ASN A 300 19.31 -2.64 17.29
N GLU A 301 18.73 -3.59 16.58
CA GLU A 301 18.72 -3.59 15.11
C GLU A 301 17.90 -2.45 14.56
N VAL A 302 16.72 -2.19 15.12
CA VAL A 302 15.88 -1.03 14.76
C VAL A 302 16.62 0.28 15.02
N GLU A 303 17.25 0.44 16.20
CA GLU A 303 18.02 1.66 16.52
C GLU A 303 19.22 1.87 15.59
N LYS A 304 19.95 0.77 15.26
CA LYS A 304 21.04 0.81 14.29
C LYS A 304 20.56 1.31 12.92
N LEU A 305 19.47 0.75 12.42
CA LEU A 305 18.90 1.17 11.15
C LEU A 305 18.37 2.61 11.21
N ASN A 306 17.73 3.01 12.31
CA ASN A 306 17.26 4.38 12.52
C ASN A 306 18.40 5.38 12.47
N THR A 307 19.52 5.09 13.14
CA THR A 307 20.69 5.98 13.19
C THR A 307 21.35 6.17 11.82
N LEU A 308 21.46 5.09 11.05
CA LEU A 308 22.11 5.14 9.73
C LEU A 308 21.22 5.78 8.66
N SER A 309 19.91 5.70 8.82
CA SER A 309 18.94 6.21 7.83
C SER A 309 18.36 7.59 8.17
N ALA A 310 18.69 8.16 9.34
CA ALA A 310 18.24 9.47 9.81
C ALA A 310 18.70 10.65 8.94
#